data_65e78abfa2b7c65c36044e62dc819634
#
_entry.id   65e78abfa2b7c65c36044e62dc819634
#
_cell.length_a   1.000
_cell.length_b   1.000
_cell.length_c   1.000
_cell.angle_alpha   90.00
_cell.angle_beta   90.00
_cell.angle_gamma   90.00
#
_symmetry.space_group_name_H-M   'P 1'
#
loop_
_entity.id
_entity.type
_entity.pdbx_description
1 polymer ?
#
loop_
_entity_poly.entity_id
_entity_poly.type
_entity_poly.pdbx_seq_one_letter_code
_entity_poly.pdbx_strand_id
1 'polypeptide(L)'
;QNIYVEEWASYLALDSGVRDKENNIGVLFVHDGQTDKLLHCDPADLNKDLNGVGFTNQLGEFSFTSVSSEGLVSRANLYLDLLNIALDSADVKRLMLVPFIDDYGAKLMEVLEEHLREADSEKSKEVFLFNMDEPAHPLGCKWDLLGYSMMRALGVKAEELE
;
A
#
# COMPACT_ATOMS: atom_id res chain seq x y z
N GLN A 1 -19.15 8.77 8.36
CA GLN A 1 -18.52 7.60 8.97
C GLN A 1 -17.06 7.51 8.54
N ASN A 2 -16.17 7.25 9.48
CA ASN A 2 -14.73 7.19 9.21
C ASN A 2 -14.26 5.75 9.02
N ILE A 3 -13.22 5.60 8.17
CA ILE A 3 -12.51 4.34 7.98
C ILE A 3 -11.46 4.23 9.08
N TYR A 4 -11.48 3.14 9.86
CA TYR A 4 -10.42 2.86 10.82
C TYR A 4 -9.21 2.32 10.08
N VAL A 5 -8.09 3.05 10.17
CA VAL A 5 -6.87 2.73 9.41
C VAL A 5 -6.33 1.33 9.75
N GLU A 6 -6.39 0.92 11.01
CA GLU A 6 -5.98 -0.43 11.41
C GLU A 6 -6.78 -1.52 10.70
N GLU A 7 -8.09 -1.35 10.61
CA GLU A 7 -8.95 -2.32 9.93
C GLU A 7 -8.69 -2.32 8.43
N TRP A 8 -8.57 -1.14 7.84
CA TRP A 8 -8.29 -1.02 6.42
C TRP A 8 -6.97 -1.68 6.04
N ALA A 9 -5.90 -1.42 6.79
CA ALA A 9 -4.60 -2.05 6.57
C ALA A 9 -4.71 -3.58 6.66
N SER A 10 -5.48 -4.09 7.62
CA SER A 10 -5.70 -5.53 7.77
C SER A 10 -6.45 -6.13 6.59
N TYR A 11 -7.47 -5.45 6.08
CA TYR A 11 -8.22 -5.92 4.91
C TYR A 11 -7.38 -5.89 3.64
N LEU A 12 -6.52 -4.87 3.47
CA LEU A 12 -5.58 -4.84 2.35
C LEU A 12 -4.63 -6.03 2.40
N ALA A 13 -4.10 -6.32 3.58
CA ALA A 13 -3.23 -7.48 3.76
C ALA A 13 -3.95 -8.79 3.42
N LEU A 14 -5.17 -8.96 3.89
CA LEU A 14 -5.97 -10.14 3.57
C LEU A 14 -6.25 -10.26 2.07
N ASP A 15 -6.58 -9.17 1.42
CA ASP A 15 -6.87 -9.14 -0.01
C ASP A 15 -5.63 -9.48 -0.85
N SER A 16 -4.44 -9.19 -0.34
CA SER A 16 -3.19 -9.54 -1.00
C SER A 16 -2.71 -10.97 -0.69
N GLY A 17 -3.47 -11.71 0.09
CA GLY A 17 -3.17 -13.11 0.40
C GLY A 17 -2.37 -13.34 1.67
N VAL A 18 -2.17 -12.32 2.50
CA VAL A 18 -1.51 -12.51 3.80
C VAL A 18 -2.37 -13.39 4.68
N ARG A 19 -1.76 -14.41 5.27
CA ARG A 19 -2.39 -15.36 6.19
C ARG A 19 -1.42 -15.60 7.33
N ASP A 20 -1.86 -16.32 8.34
CA ASP A 20 -1.08 -16.69 9.51
C ASP A 20 -0.88 -15.54 10.49
N LYS A 21 -0.12 -15.81 11.56
CA LYS A 21 0.05 -14.90 12.69
C LYS A 21 1.43 -14.27 12.77
N GLU A 22 2.36 -14.74 11.95
CA GLU A 22 3.77 -14.39 12.08
C GLU A 22 4.25 -13.47 10.98
N ASN A 23 3.47 -12.45 10.69
CA ASN A 23 3.83 -11.46 9.67
C ASN A 23 4.29 -10.17 10.33
N ASN A 24 5.25 -9.50 9.69
CA ASN A 24 5.64 -8.14 10.00
C ASN A 24 5.25 -7.28 8.81
N ILE A 25 4.28 -6.40 9.01
CA ILE A 25 3.72 -5.59 7.94
C ILE A 25 4.05 -4.13 8.20
N GLY A 26 4.90 -3.58 7.35
CA GLY A 26 5.23 -2.15 7.38
C GLY A 26 4.30 -1.40 6.44
N VAL A 27 3.65 -0.37 6.96
CA VAL A 27 2.76 0.49 6.18
C VAL A 27 3.42 1.86 6.09
N LEU A 28 3.75 2.28 4.86
CA LEU A 28 4.37 3.57 4.61
C LEU A 28 3.36 4.49 3.92
N PHE A 29 3.12 5.64 4.53
CA PHE A 29 2.33 6.70 3.92
C PHE A 29 3.29 7.70 3.28
N VAL A 30 3.21 7.85 1.96
CA VAL A 30 4.09 8.74 1.20
C VAL A 30 3.31 9.97 0.79
N HIS A 31 3.78 11.14 1.19
CA HIS A 31 3.11 12.40 0.87
C HIS A 31 4.11 13.53 0.66
N ASP A 32 3.63 14.68 0.18
CA ASP A 32 4.48 15.83 -0.13
C ASP A 32 4.59 16.85 1.02
N GLY A 33 3.89 16.61 2.11
CA GLY A 33 3.87 17.54 3.26
C GLY A 33 2.80 18.61 3.18
N GLN A 34 2.16 18.77 2.03
CA GLN A 34 1.08 19.75 1.87
C GLN A 34 -0.24 19.24 2.44
N THR A 35 -0.46 17.93 2.33
CA THR A 35 -1.61 17.26 2.92
C THR A 35 -1.08 16.26 3.94
N ASP A 36 -1.35 16.52 5.21
CA ASP A 36 -0.87 15.71 6.33
C ASP A 36 -1.98 14.88 6.99
N LYS A 37 -3.15 14.81 6.38
CA LYS A 37 -4.29 14.08 6.91
C LYS A 37 -4.97 13.22 5.86
N LEU A 38 -5.37 12.02 6.29
CA LEU A 38 -6.19 11.13 5.49
C LEU A 38 -7.66 11.51 5.67
N LEU A 39 -8.33 11.84 4.57
CA LEU A 39 -9.75 12.19 4.62
C LEU A 39 -10.59 10.97 4.98
N HIS A 40 -11.57 11.18 5.84
CA HIS A 40 -12.53 10.15 6.26
C HIS A 40 -11.88 8.92 6.93
N CYS A 41 -10.71 9.11 7.55
CA CYS A 41 -10.00 8.05 8.27
C CYS A 41 -9.82 8.40 9.74
N ASP A 42 -9.63 7.37 10.56
CA ASP A 42 -9.36 7.50 11.99
C ASP A 42 -8.29 6.46 12.38
N PRO A 43 -7.14 6.84 12.91
CA PRO A 43 -6.65 8.22 13.02
C PRO A 43 -6.34 8.84 11.66
N ALA A 44 -6.37 10.16 11.57
CA ALA A 44 -6.23 10.88 10.31
C ALA A 44 -4.86 11.54 10.12
N ASP A 45 -4.24 12.00 11.21
CA ASP A 45 -3.01 12.79 11.12
C ASP A 45 -1.79 11.91 10.83
N LEU A 46 -1.19 12.11 9.65
CA LEU A 46 -0.06 11.31 9.18
C LEU A 46 1.20 11.50 10.02
N ASN A 47 1.38 12.67 10.60
CA ASN A 47 2.60 12.98 11.34
C ASN A 47 2.47 12.70 12.84
N LYS A 48 1.32 12.98 13.42
CA LYS A 48 1.09 12.83 14.86
C LYS A 48 0.61 11.45 15.25
N ASP A 49 -0.30 10.88 14.49
CA ASP A 49 -1.04 9.69 14.89
C ASP A 49 -0.66 8.43 14.11
N LEU A 50 -0.08 8.60 12.93
CA LEU A 50 0.25 7.48 12.03
C LEU A 50 1.74 7.32 11.76
N ASN A 51 2.60 8.07 12.44
CA ASN A 51 4.04 7.93 12.27
C ASN A 51 4.68 7.35 13.53
N GLY A 52 5.36 6.21 13.37
CA GLY A 52 6.05 5.56 14.46
C GLY A 52 5.16 4.78 15.41
N VAL A 53 3.94 4.46 15.00
CA VAL A 53 2.98 3.67 15.81
C VAL A 53 2.79 2.28 15.22
N GLY A 54 2.32 1.37 16.04
CA GLY A 54 2.08 0.01 15.60
C GLY A 54 0.97 -0.67 16.38
N PHE A 55 0.54 -1.80 15.88
CA PHE A 55 -0.45 -2.63 16.55
C PHE A 55 -0.22 -4.10 16.17
N THR A 56 -0.83 -5.00 16.95
CA THR A 56 -0.76 -6.44 16.71
C THR A 56 -2.17 -6.99 16.59
N ASN A 57 -2.40 -7.87 15.64
CA ASN A 57 -3.65 -8.60 15.51
C ASN A 57 -3.38 -10.05 15.06
N GLN A 58 -4.42 -10.73 14.59
CA GLN A 58 -4.32 -12.13 14.19
C GLN A 58 -3.44 -12.38 12.95
N LEU A 59 -3.03 -11.33 12.23
CA LEU A 59 -2.13 -11.43 11.08
C LEU A 59 -0.66 -11.19 11.44
N GLY A 60 -0.39 -10.62 12.61
CA GLY A 60 0.96 -10.32 13.07
C GLY A 60 1.11 -8.88 13.52
N GLU A 61 2.31 -8.35 13.36
CA GLU A 61 2.66 -7.00 13.80
C GLU A 61 2.59 -6.03 12.63
N PHE A 62 1.90 -4.93 12.84
CA PHE A 62 1.81 -3.82 11.89
C PHE A 62 2.56 -2.60 12.45
N SER A 63 3.29 -1.92 11.60
CA SER A 63 3.96 -0.67 11.97
C SER A 63 3.64 0.38 10.91
N PHE A 64 3.36 1.60 11.36
CA PHE A 64 3.05 2.73 10.49
C PHE A 64 4.19 3.74 10.47
N THR A 65 4.56 4.18 9.28
CA THR A 65 5.57 5.21 9.07
C THR A 65 5.03 6.21 8.05
N SER A 66 5.17 7.48 8.35
CA SER A 66 4.82 8.57 7.44
C SER A 66 6.11 9.16 6.86
N VAL A 67 6.19 9.24 5.53
CA VAL A 67 7.37 9.76 4.84
C VAL A 67 6.94 10.93 3.97
N SER A 68 7.54 12.10 4.22
CA SER A 68 7.22 13.33 3.49
C SER A 68 8.41 13.79 2.67
N SER A 69 8.13 14.27 1.46
CA SER A 69 9.15 14.90 0.62
C SER A 69 9.44 16.34 1.07
N GLU A 70 8.55 16.94 1.85
CA GLU A 70 8.63 18.33 2.31
C GLU A 70 8.91 19.34 1.19
N GLY A 71 8.47 19.01 -0.03
CA GLY A 71 8.67 19.85 -1.20
C GLY A 71 10.05 19.78 -1.83
N LEU A 72 10.97 18.98 -1.28
CA LEU A 72 12.34 18.85 -1.81
C LEU A 72 12.39 17.99 -3.06
N VAL A 73 11.55 16.97 -3.12
CA VAL A 73 11.37 16.12 -4.31
C VAL A 73 9.87 15.93 -4.52
N SER A 74 9.47 15.52 -5.72
CA SER A 74 8.06 15.22 -5.96
C SER A 74 7.63 13.97 -5.19
N ARG A 75 6.36 13.87 -4.84
CA ARG A 75 5.82 12.65 -4.22
C ARG A 75 5.99 11.44 -5.13
N ALA A 76 5.92 11.65 -6.45
CA ALA A 76 6.16 10.58 -7.43
C ALA A 76 7.58 10.02 -7.30
N ASN A 77 8.58 10.89 -7.29
CA ASN A 77 9.98 10.47 -7.15
C ASN A 77 10.21 9.80 -5.79
N LEU A 78 9.66 10.34 -4.72
CA LEU A 78 9.79 9.75 -3.40
C LEU A 78 9.17 8.35 -3.36
N TYR A 79 7.97 8.19 -3.92
CA TYR A 79 7.31 6.90 -3.97
C TYR A 79 8.13 5.86 -4.75
N LEU A 80 8.62 6.25 -5.92
CA LEU A 80 9.41 5.36 -6.77
C LEU A 80 10.76 4.99 -6.14
N ASP A 81 11.41 5.93 -5.45
CA ASP A 81 12.64 5.65 -4.73
C ASP A 81 12.42 4.64 -3.60
N LEU A 82 11.36 4.81 -2.82
CA LEU A 82 11.00 3.88 -1.77
C LEU A 82 10.61 2.51 -2.32
N LEU A 83 9.92 2.48 -3.45
CA LEU A 83 9.58 1.23 -4.13
C LEU A 83 10.85 0.48 -4.56
N ASN A 84 11.82 1.17 -5.15
CA ASN A 84 13.08 0.56 -5.56
C ASN A 84 13.83 -0.02 -4.35
N ILE A 85 13.87 0.70 -3.24
CA ILE A 85 14.48 0.20 -2.00
C ILE A 85 13.80 -1.07 -1.53
N ALA A 86 12.47 -1.10 -1.54
CA ALA A 86 11.72 -2.29 -1.12
C ALA A 86 11.94 -3.47 -2.07
N LEU A 87 11.97 -3.21 -3.37
CA LEU A 87 12.22 -4.27 -4.37
C LEU A 87 13.62 -4.86 -4.22
N ASP A 88 14.60 -4.07 -3.83
CA ASP A 88 15.98 -4.53 -3.64
C ASP A 88 16.23 -5.17 -2.28
N SER A 89 15.31 -5.05 -1.34
CA SER A 89 15.46 -5.59 0.01
C SER A 89 15.14 -7.08 0.07
N ALA A 90 16.10 -7.88 0.51
CA ALA A 90 15.93 -9.32 0.67
C ALA A 90 14.93 -9.67 1.78
N ASP A 91 14.72 -8.77 2.73
CA ASP A 91 13.80 -8.99 3.85
C ASP A 91 12.34 -8.77 3.48
N VAL A 92 12.08 -8.08 2.37
CA VAL A 92 10.73 -7.84 1.88
C VAL A 92 10.30 -8.99 0.97
N LYS A 93 9.22 -9.68 1.32
CA LYS A 93 8.72 -10.83 0.56
C LYS A 93 7.50 -10.48 -0.28
N ARG A 94 6.71 -9.52 0.15
CA ARG A 94 5.46 -9.12 -0.49
C ARG A 94 5.32 -7.62 -0.45
N LEU A 95 4.87 -7.06 -1.55
CA LEU A 95 4.58 -5.63 -1.67
C LEU A 95 3.10 -5.43 -1.99
N MET A 96 2.46 -4.59 -1.21
CA MET A 96 1.10 -4.14 -1.45
C MET A 96 1.17 -2.66 -1.79
N LEU A 97 0.85 -2.31 -3.03
CA LEU A 97 1.02 -0.96 -3.55
C LEU A 97 -0.33 -0.28 -3.73
N VAL A 98 -0.44 0.94 -3.21
CA VAL A 98 -1.60 1.82 -3.40
C VAL A 98 -1.08 3.12 -4.02
N PRO A 99 -0.72 3.11 -5.31
CA PRO A 99 -0.10 4.25 -5.95
C PRO A 99 -1.12 5.26 -6.47
N PHE A 100 -0.64 6.46 -6.78
CA PHE A 100 -1.43 7.46 -7.49
C PHE A 100 -1.15 7.31 -9.00
N ILE A 101 -1.91 6.42 -9.64
CA ILE A 101 -1.70 6.01 -11.03
C ILE A 101 -1.74 7.18 -12.00
N ASP A 102 -2.62 8.15 -11.78
CA ASP A 102 -2.76 9.31 -12.67
C ASP A 102 -1.52 10.21 -12.67
N ASP A 103 -0.73 10.17 -11.59
CA ASP A 103 0.48 10.98 -11.47
C ASP A 103 1.70 10.25 -12.05
N TYR A 104 1.96 9.01 -11.61
CA TYR A 104 3.21 8.32 -11.93
C TYR A 104 3.02 6.86 -12.36
N GLY A 105 1.83 6.50 -12.81
CA GLY A 105 1.51 5.12 -13.17
C GLY A 105 2.42 4.53 -14.24
N ALA A 106 2.76 5.31 -15.28
CA ALA A 106 3.63 4.83 -16.36
C ALA A 106 5.04 4.48 -15.86
N LYS A 107 5.62 5.34 -15.03
CA LYS A 107 6.94 5.10 -14.44
C LYS A 107 6.92 3.94 -13.46
N LEU A 108 5.83 3.80 -12.70
CA LEU A 108 5.62 2.68 -11.80
C LEU A 108 5.64 1.36 -12.57
N MET A 109 4.93 1.30 -13.69
CA MET A 109 4.87 0.10 -14.52
C MET A 109 6.25 -0.26 -15.08
N GLU A 110 7.04 0.73 -15.51
CA GLU A 110 8.41 0.49 -15.98
C GLU A 110 9.27 -0.14 -14.89
N VAL A 111 9.20 0.38 -13.66
CA VAL A 111 9.96 -0.16 -12.53
C VAL A 111 9.56 -1.59 -12.22
N LEU A 112 8.26 -1.88 -12.20
CA LEU A 112 7.76 -3.22 -11.92
C LEU A 112 8.13 -4.21 -13.03
N GLU A 113 8.01 -3.83 -14.28
CA GLU A 113 8.39 -4.67 -15.42
C GLU A 113 9.88 -5.00 -15.40
N GLU A 114 10.72 -4.03 -15.11
CA GLU A 114 12.16 -4.23 -15.00
C GLU A 114 12.48 -5.22 -13.88
N HIS A 115 11.87 -5.05 -12.71
CA HIS A 115 12.04 -5.97 -11.60
C HIS A 115 11.61 -7.40 -11.96
N LEU A 116 10.46 -7.56 -12.61
CA LEU A 116 9.94 -8.87 -13.00
C LEU A 116 10.82 -9.57 -14.03
N ARG A 117 11.49 -8.81 -14.91
CA ARG A 117 12.43 -9.37 -15.88
C ARG A 117 13.75 -9.80 -15.29
N GLU A 118 14.28 -9.02 -14.35
CA GLU A 118 15.61 -9.22 -13.77
C GLU A 118 15.60 -10.16 -12.56
N ALA A 119 14.47 -10.29 -11.89
CA ALA A 119 14.38 -11.09 -10.69
C ALA A 119 14.45 -12.58 -11.03
N ASP A 120 15.41 -13.29 -10.43
CA ASP A 120 15.38 -14.74 -10.44
C ASP A 120 14.32 -15.23 -9.41
N SER A 121 14.07 -16.54 -9.39
CA SER A 121 13.03 -17.12 -8.53
C SER A 121 13.27 -16.90 -7.03
N GLU A 122 14.51 -16.68 -6.61
CA GLU A 122 14.85 -16.46 -5.20
C GLU A 122 14.65 -15.01 -4.77
N LYS A 123 14.81 -14.06 -5.71
CA LYS A 123 14.64 -12.63 -5.45
C LYS A 123 13.28 -12.12 -5.84
N SER A 124 12.48 -12.95 -6.48
CA SER A 124 11.13 -12.59 -6.88
C SER A 124 10.26 -12.31 -5.67
N LYS A 125 9.51 -11.21 -5.72
CA LYS A 125 8.57 -10.82 -4.68
C LYS A 125 7.15 -10.90 -5.23
N GLU A 126 6.21 -11.15 -4.34
CA GLU A 126 4.80 -11.02 -4.72
C GLU A 126 4.42 -9.55 -4.66
N VAL A 127 3.94 -9.03 -5.79
CA VAL A 127 3.50 -7.64 -5.90
C VAL A 127 2.00 -7.62 -6.14
N PHE A 128 1.29 -6.89 -5.30
CA PHE A 128 -0.14 -6.72 -5.37
C PHE A 128 -0.47 -5.24 -5.49
N LEU A 129 -1.16 -4.87 -6.56
CA LEU A 129 -1.53 -3.49 -6.83
C LEU A 129 -3.00 -3.26 -6.50
N PHE A 130 -3.27 -2.19 -5.74
CA PHE A 130 -4.63 -1.75 -5.45
C PHE A 130 -4.87 -0.40 -6.11
N ASN A 131 -5.99 -0.27 -6.82
CA ASN A 131 -6.39 0.97 -7.45
C ASN A 131 -7.90 1.13 -7.34
N MET A 132 -8.39 2.35 -7.47
CA MET A 132 -9.83 2.62 -7.40
C MET A 132 -10.57 2.09 -8.63
N ASP A 133 -9.92 2.10 -9.78
CA ASP A 133 -10.49 1.67 -11.04
C ASP A 133 -9.75 0.45 -11.61
N GLU A 134 -10.44 -0.31 -12.46
CA GLU A 134 -9.82 -1.43 -13.17
C GLU A 134 -8.71 -0.91 -14.09
N PRO A 135 -7.53 -1.55 -14.09
CA PRO A 135 -6.44 -1.15 -14.99
C PRO A 135 -6.85 -1.22 -16.45
N ALA A 136 -6.48 -0.20 -17.22
CA ALA A 136 -6.80 -0.13 -18.65
C ALA A 136 -6.01 -1.16 -19.48
N HIS A 137 -4.88 -1.62 -18.96
CA HIS A 137 -4.00 -2.56 -19.67
C HIS A 137 -3.63 -3.71 -18.72
N PRO A 138 -3.36 -4.91 -19.27
CA PRO A 138 -2.89 -6.03 -18.46
C PRO A 138 -1.63 -5.67 -17.68
N LEU A 139 -1.60 -6.06 -16.41
CA LEU A 139 -0.44 -5.84 -15.53
C LEU A 139 0.32 -7.14 -15.38
N GLY A 140 1.64 -7.02 -15.21
CA GLY A 140 2.49 -8.18 -14.90
C GLY A 140 2.42 -8.60 -13.44
N CYS A 141 1.60 -7.95 -12.63
CA CYS A 141 1.40 -8.26 -11.21
C CYS A 141 -0.08 -8.47 -10.91
N LYS A 142 -0.36 -8.99 -9.72
CA LYS A 142 -1.74 -9.14 -9.25
C LYS A 142 -2.31 -7.77 -8.90
N TRP A 143 -3.61 -7.61 -9.07
CA TRP A 143 -4.28 -6.36 -8.74
C TRP A 143 -5.70 -6.61 -8.21
N ASP A 144 -6.23 -5.64 -7.48
CA ASP A 144 -7.62 -5.64 -7.02
C ASP A 144 -8.11 -4.20 -6.86
N LEU A 145 -9.41 -4.05 -6.69
CA LEU A 145 -10.02 -2.75 -6.46
C LEU A 145 -9.83 -2.33 -5.00
N LEU A 146 -9.27 -1.15 -4.81
CA LEU A 146 -9.05 -0.58 -3.48
C LEU A 146 -10.36 -0.40 -2.71
N GLY A 147 -11.42 -0.07 -3.43
CA GLY A 147 -12.73 0.18 -2.82
C GLY A 147 -13.28 -0.97 -1.99
N TYR A 148 -12.96 -2.21 -2.32
CA TYR A 148 -13.47 -3.37 -1.56
C TYR A 148 -12.98 -3.38 -0.12
N SER A 149 -11.68 -3.15 0.11
CA SER A 149 -11.13 -3.09 1.46
C SER A 149 -11.66 -1.89 2.24
N MET A 150 -11.83 -0.76 1.56
CA MET A 150 -12.39 0.45 2.18
C MET A 150 -13.83 0.22 2.64
N MET A 151 -14.65 -0.41 1.80
CA MET A 151 -16.04 -0.71 2.14
C MET A 151 -16.13 -1.70 3.30
N ARG A 152 -15.28 -2.71 3.32
CA ARG A 152 -15.24 -3.64 4.46
C ARG A 152 -14.84 -2.94 5.75
N ALA A 153 -13.88 -2.03 5.70
CA ALA A 153 -13.47 -1.24 6.86
C ALA A 153 -14.59 -0.31 7.36
N LEU A 154 -15.53 0.07 6.48
CA LEU A 154 -16.72 0.83 6.83
C LEU A 154 -17.87 -0.06 7.33
N GLY A 155 -17.68 -1.38 7.30
CA GLY A 155 -18.73 -2.32 7.73
C GLY A 155 -19.76 -2.66 6.65
N VAL A 156 -19.52 -2.30 5.39
CA VAL A 156 -20.41 -2.62 4.28
C VAL A 156 -20.22 -4.09 3.88
N LYS A 157 -21.30 -4.82 3.81
CA LYS A 157 -21.28 -6.23 3.41
C LYS A 157 -21.41 -6.37 1.90
N ALA A 158 -20.87 -7.47 1.36
CA ALA A 158 -20.93 -7.73 -0.07
C ALA A 158 -22.36 -7.74 -0.62
N GLU A 159 -23.31 -8.25 0.17
CA GLU A 159 -24.73 -8.31 -0.22
C GLU A 159 -25.34 -6.91 -0.40
N GLU A 160 -24.78 -5.89 0.26
CA GLU A 160 -25.29 -4.52 0.18
C GLU A 160 -24.82 -3.79 -1.08
N LEU A 161 -23.92 -4.42 -1.84
CA LEU A 161 -23.37 -3.86 -3.08
C LEU A 161 -24.10 -4.32 -4.35
N GLU A 162 -25.04 -5.23 -4.21
CA GLU A 162 -25.84 -5.73 -5.33
C GLU A 162 -27.09 -4.89 -5.61
#